data_0c7d3eb28114c5498582a90de79aa2fb
#
_entry.id   0c7d3eb28114c5498582a90de79aa2fb
#
_cell.length_a   1.000
_cell.length_b   1.000
_cell.length_c   1.000
_cell.angle_alpha   90.00
_cell.angle_beta   90.00
_cell.angle_gamma   90.00
#
_symmetry.space_group_name_H-M   'P 1'
#
loop_
_entity.id
_entity.type
_entity.pdbx_description
1 polymer ?
#
loop_
_entity_poly.entity_id
_entity_poly.type
_entity_poly.pdbx_seq_one_letter_code
_entity_poly.pdbx_strand_id
1 'polypeptide(L)'
;FGWRVVVPADPNQTDRATRWMLTQPGNVCLAMGRSVLPVVLKEDGAPFFGGDYEFRDGAIDVLRDGKDVTILTMGHLAGRAVEAAEALAKEGISAKVLHCATPLTMDAEKLFELVGSTPLLTAEDHHADTGIGAIAALAFARAGKAVKIKNLGVTRYGFSGPNKEVLADMGLCAEGIAAAAKELLND
;
A
#
# COMPACT_ATOMS: atom_id res chain seq x y z
N PHE A 1 -13.29 12.55 14.31
CA PHE A 1 -12.68 11.87 15.47
C PHE A 1 -13.39 10.53 15.70
N GLY A 2 -12.64 9.51 16.18
CA GLY A 2 -13.20 8.21 16.59
C GLY A 2 -13.63 7.27 15.45
N TRP A 3 -13.27 7.56 14.20
CA TRP A 3 -13.46 6.62 13.09
C TRP A 3 -12.20 5.80 12.84
N ARG A 4 -12.37 4.51 12.65
CA ARG A 4 -11.38 3.66 12.03
C ARG A 4 -11.67 3.57 10.55
N VAL A 5 -10.64 3.63 9.73
CA VAL A 5 -10.75 3.48 8.26
C VAL A 5 -9.97 2.24 7.87
N VAL A 6 -10.66 1.34 7.18
CA VAL A 6 -10.08 0.07 6.69
C VAL A 6 -10.14 0.07 5.17
N VAL A 7 -9.00 -0.11 4.54
CA VAL A 7 -8.81 -0.10 3.08
C VAL A 7 -8.13 -1.41 2.66
N PRO A 8 -8.88 -2.52 2.55
CA PRO A 8 -8.31 -3.84 2.33
C PRO A 8 -7.73 -4.01 0.92
N ALA A 9 -6.70 -4.86 0.82
CA ALA A 9 -5.95 -5.12 -0.41
C ALA A 9 -6.75 -5.92 -1.45
N ASP A 10 -7.46 -6.94 -0.98
CA ASP A 10 -8.10 -7.95 -1.82
C ASP A 10 -9.36 -8.55 -1.17
N PRO A 11 -10.11 -9.44 -1.87
CA PRO A 11 -11.30 -10.07 -1.31
C PRO A 11 -11.06 -10.85 -0.02
N ASN A 12 -9.91 -11.51 0.13
CA ASN A 12 -9.61 -12.30 1.32
C ASN A 12 -9.36 -11.40 2.53
N GLN A 13 -8.56 -10.34 2.37
CA GLN A 13 -8.36 -9.37 3.45
C GLN A 13 -9.67 -8.65 3.78
N THR A 14 -10.52 -8.39 2.80
CA THR A 14 -11.86 -7.81 3.02
C THR A 14 -12.71 -8.68 3.94
N ASP A 15 -12.76 -10.01 3.71
CA ASP A 15 -13.47 -10.95 4.59
C ASP A 15 -12.91 -10.90 6.03
N ARG A 16 -11.59 -10.95 6.18
CA ARG A 16 -10.92 -10.90 7.49
C ARG A 16 -11.18 -9.57 8.21
N ALA A 17 -11.07 -8.46 7.50
CA ALA A 17 -11.34 -7.12 8.01
C ALA A 17 -12.81 -6.97 8.44
N THR A 18 -13.74 -7.47 7.63
CA THR A 18 -15.18 -7.41 7.93
C THR A 18 -15.50 -8.18 9.24
N ARG A 19 -14.94 -9.37 9.42
CA ARG A 19 -15.11 -10.13 10.68
C ARG A 19 -14.52 -9.41 11.88
N TRP A 20 -13.33 -8.82 11.71
CA TRP A 20 -12.70 -8.02 12.74
C TRP A 20 -13.56 -6.79 13.10
N MET A 21 -14.09 -6.05 12.10
CA MET A 21 -14.95 -4.87 12.34
C MET A 21 -16.15 -5.17 13.24
N LEU A 22 -16.77 -6.33 13.10
CA LEU A 22 -17.94 -6.72 13.91
C LEU A 22 -17.62 -6.88 15.40
N THR A 23 -16.36 -6.99 15.76
CA THR A 23 -15.91 -7.13 17.16
C THR A 23 -15.42 -5.81 17.76
N GLN A 24 -15.33 -4.74 16.94
CA GLN A 24 -14.77 -3.47 17.39
C GLN A 24 -15.83 -2.51 17.91
N PRO A 25 -15.56 -1.82 19.03
CA PRO A 25 -16.43 -0.73 19.46
C PRO A 25 -16.23 0.52 18.58
N GLY A 26 -17.28 1.31 18.42
CA GLY A 26 -17.25 2.59 17.73
C GLY A 26 -17.47 2.47 16.20
N ASN A 27 -17.12 3.51 15.48
CA ASN A 27 -17.39 3.62 14.06
C ASN A 27 -16.21 3.08 13.25
N VAL A 28 -16.50 2.19 12.29
CA VAL A 28 -15.52 1.69 11.32
C VAL A 28 -16.03 1.93 9.90
N CYS A 29 -15.22 2.53 9.06
CA CYS A 29 -15.47 2.72 7.64
C CYS A 29 -14.64 1.70 6.85
N LEU A 30 -15.29 0.84 6.09
CA LEU A 30 -14.65 -0.07 5.15
C LEU A 30 -14.69 0.56 3.75
N ALA A 31 -13.53 1.02 3.27
CA ALA A 31 -13.40 1.63 1.96
C ALA A 31 -12.94 0.58 0.93
N MET A 32 -13.82 0.25 0.00
CA MET A 32 -13.57 -0.76 -1.03
C MET A 32 -13.83 -0.20 -2.42
N GLY A 33 -13.03 -0.62 -3.40
CA GLY A 33 -13.30 -0.36 -4.80
C GLY A 33 -14.50 -1.20 -5.31
N ARG A 34 -15.19 -0.69 -6.34
CA ARG A 34 -16.30 -1.41 -6.99
C ARG A 34 -15.84 -2.49 -7.97
N SER A 35 -14.61 -2.40 -8.44
CA SER A 35 -14.07 -3.31 -9.45
C SER A 35 -13.73 -4.67 -8.85
N VAL A 36 -13.80 -5.71 -9.68
CA VAL A 36 -13.28 -7.04 -9.33
C VAL A 36 -11.76 -6.94 -9.16
N LEU A 37 -11.27 -7.40 -8.04
CA LEU A 37 -9.85 -7.40 -7.71
C LEU A 37 -9.30 -8.83 -7.69
N PRO A 38 -8.06 -9.05 -8.21
CA PRO A 38 -7.39 -10.31 -8.03
C PRO A 38 -6.99 -10.53 -6.58
N VAL A 39 -6.85 -11.79 -6.19
CA VAL A 39 -6.28 -12.17 -4.89
C VAL A 39 -4.78 -11.89 -4.92
N VAL A 40 -4.26 -11.27 -3.87
CA VAL A 40 -2.82 -11.07 -3.68
C VAL A 40 -2.19 -12.41 -3.31
N LEU A 41 -1.19 -12.83 -4.08
CA LEU A 41 -0.52 -14.12 -3.90
C LEU A 41 0.86 -13.94 -3.25
N LYS A 42 1.26 -14.92 -2.46
CA LYS A 42 2.63 -15.14 -2.01
C LYS A 42 3.50 -15.63 -3.19
N GLU A 43 4.81 -15.71 -2.98
CA GLU A 43 5.75 -16.22 -3.99
C GLU A 43 5.52 -17.70 -4.36
N ASP A 44 4.95 -18.47 -3.44
CA ASP A 44 4.56 -19.88 -3.66
C ASP A 44 3.20 -20.04 -4.36
N GLY A 45 2.53 -18.95 -4.71
CA GLY A 45 1.22 -18.94 -5.35
C GLY A 45 0.03 -19.08 -4.41
N ALA A 46 0.24 -19.25 -3.11
CA ALA A 46 -0.85 -19.29 -2.13
C ALA A 46 -1.42 -17.89 -1.89
N PRO A 47 -2.73 -17.75 -1.56
CA PRO A 47 -3.30 -16.47 -1.17
C PRO A 47 -2.59 -15.87 0.04
N PHE A 48 -2.13 -14.60 -0.07
CA PHE A 48 -1.41 -13.95 1.03
C PHE A 48 -2.31 -13.78 2.26
N PHE A 49 -3.52 -13.28 2.07
CA PHE A 49 -4.49 -13.05 3.14
C PHE A 49 -5.42 -14.25 3.36
N GLY A 50 -5.02 -15.45 2.95
CA GLY A 50 -5.73 -16.71 3.14
C GLY A 50 -5.27 -17.50 4.37
N GLY A 51 -5.81 -18.72 4.56
CA GLY A 51 -5.41 -19.63 5.64
C GLY A 51 -5.54 -18.98 7.02
N ASP A 52 -4.46 -19.02 7.79
CA ASP A 52 -4.39 -18.53 9.18
C ASP A 52 -4.10 -17.02 9.28
N TYR A 53 -4.22 -16.26 8.19
CA TYR A 53 -4.04 -14.81 8.26
C TYR A 53 -5.06 -14.17 9.20
N GLU A 54 -4.57 -13.38 10.16
CA GLU A 54 -5.36 -12.62 11.11
C GLU A 54 -5.26 -11.12 10.80
N PHE A 55 -6.40 -10.48 10.60
CA PHE A 55 -6.46 -9.03 10.45
C PHE A 55 -6.19 -8.34 11.79
N ARG A 56 -5.29 -7.37 11.81
CA ARG A 56 -4.94 -6.57 12.99
C ARG A 56 -4.90 -5.09 12.64
N ASP A 57 -5.52 -4.27 13.48
CA ASP A 57 -5.48 -2.82 13.35
C ASP A 57 -4.04 -2.29 13.47
N GLY A 58 -3.66 -1.39 12.58
CA GLY A 58 -2.32 -0.81 12.53
C GLY A 58 -1.23 -1.70 11.94
N ALA A 59 -1.53 -2.97 11.66
CA ALA A 59 -0.52 -3.88 11.13
C ALA A 59 -0.02 -3.48 9.74
N ILE A 60 1.27 -3.76 9.50
CA ILE A 60 1.91 -3.60 8.20
C ILE A 60 2.30 -5.00 7.71
N ASP A 61 1.66 -5.44 6.64
CA ASP A 61 1.94 -6.71 5.98
C ASP A 61 3.12 -6.55 5.02
N VAL A 62 4.09 -7.46 5.07
CA VAL A 62 5.22 -7.52 4.12
C VAL A 62 4.83 -8.47 2.98
N LEU A 63 4.39 -7.93 1.86
CA LEU A 63 3.94 -8.73 0.70
C LEU A 63 5.10 -9.28 -0.11
N ARG A 64 6.19 -8.52 -0.22
CA ARG A 64 7.48 -8.92 -0.80
C ARG A 64 8.61 -8.34 0.04
N ASP A 65 9.68 -9.08 0.22
CA ASP A 65 10.89 -8.54 0.83
C ASP A 65 11.81 -7.92 -0.23
N GLY A 66 12.65 -6.97 0.21
CA GLY A 66 13.56 -6.25 -0.68
C GLY A 66 14.46 -5.27 0.07
N LYS A 67 15.50 -4.78 -0.60
CA LYS A 67 16.56 -4.00 0.04
C LYS A 67 16.94 -2.68 -0.66
N ASP A 68 16.46 -2.43 -1.88
CA ASP A 68 16.86 -1.25 -2.65
C ASP A 68 15.85 -0.11 -2.52
N VAL A 69 14.55 -0.42 -2.51
CA VAL A 69 13.45 0.53 -2.34
C VAL A 69 12.31 -0.12 -1.57
N THR A 70 11.60 0.67 -0.75
CA THR A 70 10.36 0.23 -0.10
C THR A 70 9.16 0.88 -0.77
N ILE A 71 8.15 0.08 -1.12
CA ILE A 71 6.87 0.54 -1.68
C ILE A 71 5.80 0.28 -0.61
N LEU A 72 5.23 1.35 -0.04
CA LEU A 72 4.12 1.26 0.91
C LEU A 72 2.80 1.52 0.22
N THR A 73 1.84 0.62 0.38
CA THR A 73 0.52 0.73 -0.23
C THR A 73 -0.61 0.62 0.79
N MET A 74 -1.79 1.05 0.37
CA MET A 74 -3.07 0.68 0.98
C MET A 74 -4.06 0.26 -0.12
N GLY A 75 -5.06 -0.54 0.26
CA GLY A 75 -6.14 -0.92 -0.64
C GLY A 75 -5.67 -1.73 -1.84
N HIS A 76 -6.43 -1.62 -2.90
CA HIS A 76 -6.27 -2.45 -4.11
C HIS A 76 -5.00 -2.18 -4.93
N LEU A 77 -4.19 -1.18 -4.58
CA LEU A 77 -2.88 -1.02 -5.21
C LEU A 77 -1.85 -2.04 -4.72
N ALA A 78 -2.13 -2.78 -3.66
CA ALA A 78 -1.25 -3.84 -3.14
C ALA A 78 -0.84 -4.86 -4.22
N GLY A 79 -1.81 -5.37 -5.00
CA GLY A 79 -1.52 -6.30 -6.10
C GLY A 79 -0.64 -5.67 -7.18
N ARG A 80 -0.91 -4.41 -7.56
CA ARG A 80 -0.10 -3.68 -8.56
C ARG A 80 1.32 -3.40 -8.06
N ALA A 81 1.48 -3.12 -6.77
CA ALA A 81 2.81 -2.94 -6.19
C ALA A 81 3.61 -4.25 -6.18
N VAL A 82 2.95 -5.39 -5.97
CA VAL A 82 3.56 -6.71 -6.11
C VAL A 82 4.01 -6.96 -7.56
N GLU A 83 3.14 -6.71 -8.54
CA GLU A 83 3.48 -6.80 -9.96
C GLU A 83 4.65 -5.85 -10.34
N ALA A 84 4.66 -4.63 -9.79
CA ALA A 84 5.75 -3.67 -9.98
C ALA A 84 7.07 -4.18 -9.40
N ALA A 85 7.06 -4.76 -8.20
CA ALA A 85 8.25 -5.36 -7.58
C ALA A 85 8.80 -6.54 -8.40
N GLU A 86 7.92 -7.38 -8.96
CA GLU A 86 8.30 -8.47 -9.85
C GLU A 86 8.91 -7.97 -11.18
N ALA A 87 8.41 -6.84 -11.70
CA ALA A 87 9.01 -6.20 -12.88
C ALA A 87 10.38 -5.60 -12.55
N LEU A 88 10.52 -4.89 -11.43
CA LEU A 88 11.78 -4.33 -10.94
C LEU A 88 12.84 -5.41 -10.70
N ALA A 89 12.46 -6.56 -10.16
CA ALA A 89 13.36 -7.69 -9.92
C ALA A 89 14.00 -8.22 -11.21
N LYS A 90 13.26 -8.21 -12.34
CA LYS A 90 13.81 -8.57 -13.66
C LYS A 90 14.87 -7.59 -14.17
N GLU A 91 14.85 -6.38 -13.64
CA GLU A 91 15.85 -5.33 -13.93
C GLU A 91 16.95 -5.26 -12.84
N GLY A 92 16.95 -6.20 -11.90
CA GLY A 92 17.96 -6.30 -10.81
C GLY A 92 17.70 -5.38 -9.61
N ILE A 93 16.51 -4.78 -9.50
CA ILE A 93 16.11 -3.91 -8.39
C ILE A 93 15.25 -4.70 -7.41
N SER A 94 15.68 -4.79 -6.15
CA SER A 94 15.02 -5.54 -5.09
C SER A 94 14.07 -4.62 -4.31
N ALA A 95 12.78 -4.63 -4.64
CA ALA A 95 11.77 -3.79 -4.02
C ALA A 95 11.03 -4.54 -2.89
N LYS A 96 11.00 -3.93 -1.70
CA LYS A 96 10.13 -4.36 -0.60
C LYS A 96 8.73 -3.80 -0.82
N VAL A 97 7.70 -4.64 -0.67
CA VAL A 97 6.29 -4.19 -0.77
C VAL A 97 5.62 -4.35 0.57
N LEU A 98 5.17 -3.24 1.12
CA LEU A 98 4.42 -3.13 2.36
C LEU A 98 2.97 -2.77 2.08
N HIS A 99 2.06 -3.32 2.86
CA HIS A 99 0.64 -2.97 2.81
C HIS A 99 0.12 -2.66 4.21
N CYS A 100 -0.60 -1.55 4.36
CA CYS A 100 -1.30 -1.21 5.59
C CYS A 100 -2.78 -0.94 5.30
N ALA A 101 -3.64 -1.82 5.79
CA ALA A 101 -5.08 -1.69 5.57
C ALA A 101 -5.73 -0.62 6.47
N THR A 102 -5.08 -0.19 7.56
CA THR A 102 -5.62 0.79 8.51
C THR A 102 -4.66 1.97 8.68
N PRO A 103 -4.59 2.87 7.66
CA PRO A 103 -3.57 3.91 7.59
C PRO A 103 -3.59 4.89 8.78
N LEU A 104 -4.77 5.16 9.37
CA LEU A 104 -4.89 6.11 10.49
C LEU A 104 -4.32 5.56 11.82
N THR A 105 -4.19 4.25 11.94
CA THR A 105 -3.65 3.55 13.12
C THR A 105 -2.36 2.82 12.82
N MET A 106 -1.75 3.08 11.65
CA MET A 106 -0.52 2.42 11.21
C MET A 106 0.56 2.46 12.29
N ASP A 107 1.17 1.31 12.58
CA ASP A 107 2.29 1.19 13.51
C ASP A 107 3.54 1.90 12.95
N ALA A 108 3.80 3.10 13.46
CA ALA A 108 4.89 3.94 12.99
C ALA A 108 6.28 3.33 13.31
N GLU A 109 6.45 2.71 14.48
CA GLU A 109 7.74 2.09 14.84
C GLU A 109 8.03 0.90 13.94
N LYS A 110 6.99 0.10 13.63
CA LYS A 110 7.13 -1.00 12.68
C LYS A 110 7.41 -0.50 11.26
N LEU A 111 6.80 0.62 10.85
CA LEU A 111 7.13 1.26 9.58
C LEU A 111 8.61 1.66 9.50
N PHE A 112 9.13 2.32 10.54
CA PHE A 112 10.53 2.73 10.58
C PHE A 112 11.49 1.54 10.52
N GLU A 113 11.18 0.47 11.24
CA GLU A 113 11.96 -0.79 11.20
C GLU A 113 11.99 -1.37 9.77
N LEU A 114 10.82 -1.47 9.13
CA LEU A 114 10.67 -2.10 7.82
C LEU A 114 11.28 -1.26 6.68
N VAL A 115 11.17 0.06 6.75
CA VAL A 115 11.78 0.98 5.77
C VAL A 115 13.30 1.04 5.95
N GLY A 116 13.76 1.10 7.20
CA GLY A 116 15.20 1.20 7.49
C GLY A 116 15.84 2.40 6.82
N SER A 117 16.83 2.17 5.98
CA SER A 117 17.55 3.20 5.20
C SER A 117 17.12 3.28 3.73
N THR A 118 16.14 2.48 3.30
CA THR A 118 15.71 2.47 1.90
C THR A 118 14.86 3.71 1.56
N PRO A 119 14.92 4.24 0.33
CA PRO A 119 13.94 5.21 -0.13
C PRO A 119 12.53 4.64 -0.05
N LEU A 120 11.55 5.48 0.28
CA LEU A 120 10.16 5.11 0.46
C LEU A 120 9.30 5.69 -0.66
N LEU A 121 8.77 4.84 -1.52
CA LEU A 121 7.68 5.16 -2.43
C LEU A 121 6.36 4.80 -1.76
N THR A 122 5.38 5.71 -1.73
CA THR A 122 4.01 5.34 -1.37
C THR A 122 3.15 5.28 -2.62
N ALA A 123 2.22 4.32 -2.69
CA ALA A 123 1.30 4.18 -3.83
C ALA A 123 -0.14 3.96 -3.32
N GLU A 124 -1.04 4.87 -3.70
CA GLU A 124 -2.42 4.90 -3.20
C GLU A 124 -3.40 5.46 -4.24
N ASP A 125 -4.61 4.91 -4.34
CA ASP A 125 -5.70 5.48 -5.12
C ASP A 125 -6.49 6.53 -4.32
N HIS A 126 -5.75 7.36 -3.63
CA HIS A 126 -6.21 8.46 -2.81
C HIS A 126 -5.40 9.72 -3.14
N HIS A 127 -5.85 10.88 -2.68
CA HIS A 127 -5.12 12.12 -2.91
C HIS A 127 -3.72 12.06 -2.31
N ALA A 128 -2.70 12.32 -3.13
CA ALA A 128 -1.28 12.12 -2.78
C ALA A 128 -0.85 12.91 -1.52
N ASP A 129 -1.50 14.05 -1.23
CA ASP A 129 -1.13 14.93 -0.11
C ASP A 129 -1.89 14.62 1.20
N THR A 130 -2.84 13.67 1.21
CA THR A 130 -3.71 13.43 2.39
C THR A 130 -3.86 11.96 2.77
N GLY A 131 -3.30 11.04 1.99
CA GLY A 131 -3.42 9.61 2.19
C GLY A 131 -2.30 8.99 3.01
N ILE A 132 -2.00 7.72 2.73
CA ILE A 132 -0.99 6.96 3.47
C ILE A 132 0.41 7.56 3.33
N GLY A 133 0.72 8.19 2.19
CA GLY A 133 1.99 8.87 1.97
C GLY A 133 2.19 10.05 2.90
N ALA A 134 1.18 10.90 3.07
CA ALA A 134 1.20 12.02 4.00
C ALA A 134 1.29 11.55 5.46
N ILE A 135 0.58 10.47 5.81
CA ILE A 135 0.62 9.87 7.16
C ILE A 135 2.02 9.33 7.46
N ALA A 136 2.62 8.61 6.53
CA ALA A 136 3.99 8.09 6.66
C ALA A 136 5.01 9.24 6.80
N ALA A 137 4.96 10.24 5.92
CA ALA A 137 5.85 11.40 5.97
C ALA A 137 5.75 12.12 7.33
N LEU A 138 4.53 12.33 7.83
CA LEU A 138 4.31 12.96 9.14
C LEU A 138 4.84 12.09 10.29
N ALA A 139 4.72 10.77 10.21
CA ALA A 139 5.26 9.85 11.22
C ALA A 139 6.80 9.97 11.29
N PHE A 140 7.50 9.93 10.15
CA PHE A 140 8.95 10.12 10.09
C PHE A 140 9.36 11.50 10.63
N ALA A 141 8.66 12.57 10.22
CA ALA A 141 8.95 13.93 10.68
C ALA A 141 8.79 14.08 12.20
N ARG A 142 7.72 13.53 12.79
CA ARG A 142 7.48 13.56 14.25
C ARG A 142 8.53 12.78 15.04
N ALA A 143 9.03 11.70 14.46
CA ALA A 143 10.09 10.90 15.07
C ALA A 143 11.50 11.49 14.87
N GLY A 144 11.64 12.60 14.12
CA GLY A 144 12.95 13.17 13.76
C GLY A 144 13.79 12.26 12.89
N LYS A 145 13.17 11.32 12.16
CA LYS A 145 13.84 10.36 11.28
C LYS A 145 13.84 10.90 9.84
N ALA A 146 15.02 10.90 9.21
CA ALA A 146 15.14 11.25 7.80
C ALA A 146 14.71 10.07 6.93
N VAL A 147 13.96 10.35 5.86
CA VAL A 147 13.59 9.40 4.81
C VAL A 147 13.50 10.12 3.48
N LYS A 148 14.04 9.52 2.41
CA LYS A 148 13.78 9.96 1.05
C LYS A 148 12.42 9.38 0.65
N ILE A 149 11.41 10.24 0.49
CA ILE A 149 10.03 9.81 0.23
C ILE A 149 9.48 10.41 -1.05
N LYS A 150 8.73 9.62 -1.82
CA LYS A 150 7.93 10.04 -2.97
C LYS A 150 6.52 9.51 -2.81
N ASN A 151 5.52 10.39 -2.91
CA ASN A 151 4.12 10.01 -2.86
C ASN A 151 3.56 9.86 -4.28
N LEU A 152 3.08 8.66 -4.62
CA LEU A 152 2.37 8.38 -5.85
C LEU A 152 0.89 8.17 -5.51
N GLY A 153 0.05 9.09 -5.98
CA GLY A 153 -1.38 9.10 -5.70
C GLY A 153 -2.14 9.95 -6.70
N VAL A 154 -3.42 10.15 -6.43
CA VAL A 154 -4.30 10.97 -7.26
C VAL A 154 -3.97 12.45 -7.06
N THR A 155 -3.67 13.17 -8.14
CA THR A 155 -3.34 14.61 -8.14
C THR A 155 -4.31 15.45 -8.98
N ARG A 156 -5.25 14.81 -9.69
CA ARG A 156 -6.22 15.46 -10.57
C ARG A 156 -7.47 14.60 -10.70
N TYR A 157 -8.54 15.18 -11.23
CA TYR A 157 -9.71 14.39 -11.57
C TYR A 157 -9.41 13.41 -12.72
N GLY A 158 -9.87 12.17 -12.58
CA GLY A 158 -9.84 11.18 -13.64
C GLY A 158 -10.88 11.43 -14.72
N PHE A 159 -10.71 10.81 -15.87
CA PHE A 159 -11.73 10.70 -16.88
C PHE A 159 -12.71 9.55 -16.56
N SER A 160 -13.87 9.53 -17.24
CA SER A 160 -14.83 8.43 -17.11
C SER A 160 -14.42 7.28 -18.05
N GLY A 161 -14.02 6.15 -17.48
CA GLY A 161 -13.52 5.00 -18.25
C GLY A 161 -13.35 3.75 -17.42
N PRO A 162 -12.84 2.66 -18.02
CA PRO A 162 -12.48 1.45 -17.30
C PRO A 162 -11.42 1.71 -16.24
N ASN A 163 -11.55 1.09 -15.06
CA ASN A 163 -10.63 1.30 -13.94
C ASN A 163 -9.15 1.15 -14.32
N LYS A 164 -8.82 0.13 -15.13
CA LYS A 164 -7.44 -0.11 -15.57
C LYS A 164 -6.86 1.09 -16.34
N GLU A 165 -7.66 1.70 -17.22
CA GLU A 165 -7.25 2.84 -18.03
C GLU A 165 -7.09 4.11 -17.19
N VAL A 166 -8.06 4.36 -16.28
CA VAL A 166 -8.02 5.52 -15.37
C VAL A 166 -6.79 5.45 -14.46
N LEU A 167 -6.49 4.28 -13.90
CA LEU A 167 -5.31 4.11 -13.06
C LEU A 167 -4.00 4.20 -13.83
N ALA A 168 -3.95 3.69 -15.07
CA ALA A 168 -2.77 3.82 -15.93
C ALA A 168 -2.50 5.29 -16.29
N ASP A 169 -3.55 6.05 -16.61
CA ASP A 169 -3.46 7.49 -16.88
C ASP A 169 -2.91 8.30 -15.69
N MET A 170 -3.16 7.82 -14.47
CA MET A 170 -2.64 8.42 -13.23
C MET A 170 -1.27 7.87 -12.80
N GLY A 171 -0.68 6.94 -13.54
CA GLY A 171 0.55 6.26 -13.17
C GLY A 171 0.39 5.26 -12.01
N LEU A 172 -0.84 4.87 -11.67
CA LEU A 172 -1.17 3.95 -10.58
C LEU A 172 -1.28 2.48 -11.04
N CYS A 173 -0.78 2.16 -12.23
CA CYS A 173 -0.58 0.79 -12.70
C CYS A 173 0.79 0.24 -12.25
N ALA A 174 1.04 -1.05 -12.47
CA ALA A 174 2.30 -1.68 -12.08
C ALA A 174 3.51 -1.02 -12.75
N GLU A 175 3.40 -0.68 -14.03
CA GLU A 175 4.44 0.00 -14.79
C GLU A 175 4.73 1.40 -14.26
N GLY A 176 3.69 2.16 -13.89
CA GLY A 176 3.83 3.50 -13.31
C GLY A 176 4.48 3.47 -11.93
N ILE A 177 4.09 2.51 -11.07
CA ILE A 177 4.71 2.30 -9.76
C ILE A 177 6.20 1.92 -9.93
N ALA A 178 6.52 1.01 -10.85
CA ALA A 178 7.91 0.64 -11.12
C ALA A 178 8.74 1.83 -11.67
N ALA A 179 8.16 2.65 -12.55
CA ALA A 179 8.81 3.85 -13.05
C ALA A 179 9.10 4.85 -11.92
N ALA A 180 8.11 5.12 -11.06
CA ALA A 180 8.26 6.02 -9.91
C ALA A 180 9.32 5.52 -8.91
N ALA A 181 9.43 4.21 -8.71
CA ALA A 181 10.47 3.60 -7.87
C ALA A 181 11.87 3.82 -8.47
N LYS A 182 12.03 3.65 -9.79
CA LYS A 182 13.31 3.91 -10.49
C LYS A 182 13.71 5.38 -10.45
N GLU A 183 12.75 6.29 -10.64
CA GLU A 183 13.02 7.73 -10.48
C GLU A 183 13.52 8.03 -9.07
N LEU A 184 12.81 7.54 -8.04
CA LEU A 184 13.18 7.75 -6.64
C LEU A 184 14.58 7.23 -6.30
N LEU A 185 15.04 6.16 -6.95
CA LEU A 185 16.39 5.62 -6.76
C LEU A 185 17.48 6.48 -7.43
N ASN A 186 17.14 7.17 -8.54
CA ASN A 186 18.10 7.95 -9.34
C ASN A 186 18.21 9.42 -8.89
N ASP A 187 17.22 9.96 -8.18
CA ASP A 187 17.25 11.31 -7.58
C ASP A 187 18.20 11.39 -6.38
#